data_4b88e6325f9cc4e8344a3777a4a34a6b
#
_entry.id   4b88e6325f9cc4e8344a3777a4a34a6b
#
_cell.length_a   1.000
_cell.length_b   1.000
_cell.length_c   1.000
_cell.angle_alpha   90.00
_cell.angle_beta   90.00
_cell.angle_gamma   90.00
#
_symmetry.space_group_name_H-M   'P 1'
#
loop_
_entity.id
_entity.type
_entity.pdbx_description
1 polymer ?
#
loop_
_entity_poly.entity_id
_entity_poly.type
_entity_poly.pdbx_seq_one_letter_code
_entity_poly.pdbx_strand_id
1 'polypeptide(L)' 'AAAAEKPVRLRLESDGLTSIVIYRIGQYGTFSQRDIELLPGRYTVVGTRTGFRDVRREVVLMPDSAPAAVVVKCEETI' A
#
# COMPACT_ATOMS: atom_id res chain seq x y z
N ALA A 1 -13.51 6.38 26.78
CA ALA A 1 -12.46 6.51 25.78
C ALA A 1 -12.64 5.43 24.72
N ALA A 2 -12.52 5.82 23.48
CA ALA A 2 -12.54 4.83 22.42
C ALA A 2 -11.40 3.84 22.65
N ALA A 3 -11.66 2.56 22.52
CA ALA A 3 -10.61 1.57 22.58
C ALA A 3 -9.61 1.90 21.46
N ALA A 4 -8.35 2.00 21.82
CA ALA A 4 -7.32 2.22 20.82
C ALA A 4 -7.28 1.03 19.88
N GLU A 5 -7.55 1.26 18.63
CA GLU A 5 -7.43 0.22 17.64
C GLU A 5 -5.96 -0.10 17.42
N LYS A 6 -5.65 -1.38 17.35
CA LYS A 6 -4.28 -1.81 17.13
C LYS A 6 -3.96 -1.71 15.63
N PRO A 7 -2.80 -1.16 15.28
CA PRO A 7 -2.39 -1.14 13.87
C PRO A 7 -2.29 -2.55 13.31
N VAL A 8 -2.68 -2.68 12.05
CA VAL A 8 -2.53 -3.92 11.30
C VAL A 8 -1.29 -3.80 10.42
N ARG A 9 -0.46 -4.82 10.40
CA ARG A 9 0.74 -4.81 9.57
C ARG A 9 0.38 -5.07 8.12
N LEU A 10 0.87 -4.20 7.25
CA LEU A 10 0.70 -4.33 5.81
C LEU A 10 2.07 -4.41 5.16
N ARG A 11 2.30 -5.46 4.38
CA ARG A 11 3.51 -5.57 3.58
C ARG A 11 3.21 -5.09 2.17
N LEU A 12 3.96 -4.10 1.73
CA LEU A 12 3.89 -3.62 0.36
C LEU A 12 5.08 -4.18 -0.40
N GLU A 13 4.81 -4.79 -1.55
CA GLU A 13 5.84 -5.29 -2.44
C GLU A 13 5.75 -4.59 -3.78
N SER A 14 6.89 -4.25 -4.34
CA SER A 14 6.97 -3.54 -5.61
C SER A 14 8.22 -3.97 -6.37
N ASP A 15 8.44 -3.35 -7.51
CA ASP A 15 9.59 -3.68 -8.36
C ASP A 15 10.81 -2.77 -8.12
N GLY A 16 10.74 -1.89 -7.13
CA GLY A 16 11.81 -0.94 -6.85
C GLY A 16 11.86 0.24 -7.80
N LEU A 17 10.98 0.29 -8.79
CA LEU A 17 10.94 1.34 -9.81
C LEU A 17 9.62 2.12 -9.79
N THR A 18 8.59 1.56 -9.16
CA THR A 18 7.27 2.15 -9.08
C THR A 18 7.18 2.99 -7.81
N SER A 19 6.76 4.25 -7.97
CA SER A 19 6.54 5.14 -6.83
C SER A 19 5.19 4.82 -6.20
N ILE A 20 5.16 4.60 -4.91
CA ILE A 20 3.97 4.17 -4.18
C ILE A 20 3.42 5.31 -3.34
N VAL A 21 2.12 5.53 -3.44
CA VAL A 21 1.38 6.51 -2.66
C VAL A 21 0.17 5.82 -2.06
N ILE A 22 -0.07 6.03 -0.77
CA ILE A 22 -1.30 5.61 -0.12
C ILE A 22 -2.10 6.87 0.19
N TYR A 23 -3.30 6.96 -0.37
CA TYR A 23 -4.16 8.13 -0.16
C TYR A 23 -4.44 8.32 1.32
N ARG A 24 -4.40 9.56 1.77
CA ARG A 24 -4.62 9.99 3.16
C ARG A 24 -3.49 9.62 4.12
N ILE A 25 -2.52 8.83 3.70
CA ILE A 25 -1.40 8.42 4.54
C ILE A 25 -0.13 9.13 4.11
N GLY A 26 0.23 9.05 2.83
CA GLY A 26 1.41 9.74 2.34
C GLY A 26 2.11 8.99 1.21
N GLN A 27 3.26 9.52 0.84
CA GLN A 27 4.10 8.96 -0.21
C GLN A 27 5.19 8.10 0.40
N TYR A 28 5.38 6.92 -0.16
CA TYR A 28 6.42 6.00 0.30
C TYR A 28 7.58 5.90 -0.68
N GLY A 29 7.45 6.46 -1.89
CA GLY A 29 8.51 6.41 -2.88
C GLY A 29 8.67 5.02 -3.50
N THR A 30 9.87 4.74 -3.97
CA THR A 30 10.18 3.46 -4.62
C THR A 30 10.83 2.52 -3.62
N PHE A 31 10.46 1.23 -3.71
CA PHE A 31 11.03 0.19 -2.86
C PHE A 31 10.70 -1.18 -3.46
N SER A 32 11.44 -2.20 -3.07
CA SER A 32 11.11 -3.57 -3.46
C SER A 32 10.16 -4.21 -2.45
N GLN A 33 10.33 -3.89 -1.17
CA GLN A 33 9.48 -4.41 -0.11
C GLN A 33 9.50 -3.43 1.06
N ARG A 34 8.35 -3.21 1.67
CA ARG A 34 8.25 -2.35 2.84
C ARG A 34 7.10 -2.81 3.73
N ASP A 35 7.37 -2.93 5.02
CA ASP A 35 6.34 -3.22 6.02
C ASP A 35 5.90 -1.92 6.67
N ILE A 36 4.60 -1.71 6.72
CA ILE A 36 4.01 -0.55 7.38
C ILE A 36 2.89 -1.00 8.30
N GLU A 37 2.54 -0.14 9.23
CA GLU A 37 1.43 -0.39 10.14
C GLU A 37 0.38 0.69 9.95
N LEU A 38 -0.85 0.27 9.71
CA LEU A 38 -1.99 1.16 9.50
C LEU A 38 -3.14 0.72 10.38
N LEU A 39 -3.95 1.69 10.80
CA LEU A 39 -5.18 1.37 11.52
C LEU A 39 -6.14 0.64 10.59
N PRO A 40 -7.04 -0.22 11.14
CA PRO A 40 -8.05 -0.89 10.33
C PRO A 40 -8.86 0.11 9.51
N GLY A 41 -9.19 -0.25 8.30
CA GLY A 41 -9.96 0.59 7.40
C GLY A 41 -9.65 0.29 5.93
N ARG A 42 -10.19 1.13 5.07
CA ARG A 42 -10.03 0.99 3.62
C ARG A 42 -8.99 2.00 3.14
N TYR A 43 -8.06 1.50 2.35
CA TYR A 43 -6.99 2.33 1.80
C TYR A 43 -6.88 2.12 0.30
N THR A 44 -6.50 3.19 -0.40
CA THR A 44 -6.21 3.12 -1.84
C THR A 44 -4.71 3.33 -2.03
N VAL A 45 -4.07 2.33 -2.62
CA VAL A 45 -2.64 2.36 -2.91
C VAL A 45 -2.48 2.58 -4.41
N VAL A 46 -1.69 3.58 -4.78
CA VAL A 46 -1.45 3.92 -6.17
C VAL A 46 0.04 3.78 -6.47
N GLY A 47 0.36 3.06 -7.53
CA GLY A 47 1.71 2.95 -8.05
C GLY A 47 1.83 3.73 -9.35
N THR A 48 2.87 4.54 -9.47
CA THR A 48 3.15 5.30 -10.68
C THR A 48 4.58 5.09 -11.13
N ARG A 49 4.78 4.99 -12.44
CA ARG A 49 6.10 4.85 -13.03
C ARG A 49 6.11 5.55 -14.39
N THR A 50 7.15 6.32 -14.66
CA THR A 50 7.28 7.02 -15.93
C THR A 50 7.29 6.04 -17.11
N GLY A 51 6.44 6.29 -18.10
CA GLY A 51 6.30 5.42 -19.26
C GLY A 51 5.41 4.21 -19.04
N PHE A 52 4.80 4.09 -17.86
CA PHE A 52 3.90 3.00 -17.52
C PHE A 52 2.55 3.55 -17.07
N ARG A 53 1.53 2.71 -17.15
CA ARG A 53 0.21 3.08 -16.66
C ARG A 53 0.18 2.99 -15.13
N ASP A 54 -0.57 3.89 -14.52
CA ASP A 54 -0.76 3.88 -13.09
C ASP A 54 -1.49 2.60 -12.65
N VAL A 55 -1.09 2.08 -11.51
CA VAL A 55 -1.74 0.92 -10.90
C VAL A 55 -2.42 1.38 -9.63
N ARG A 56 -3.68 0.99 -9.47
CA ARG A 56 -4.44 1.30 -8.25
C ARG A 56 -4.88 0.00 -7.61
N ARG A 57 -4.63 -0.10 -6.30
CA ARG A 57 -5.07 -1.25 -5.51
C ARG A 57 -5.85 -0.76 -4.32
N GLU A 58 -6.96 -1.39 -4.04
CA GLU A 58 -7.76 -1.10 -2.87
C GLU A 58 -7.49 -2.17 -1.82
N VAL A 59 -7.15 -1.72 -0.61
CA VAL A 59 -6.78 -2.61 0.49
C VAL A 59 -7.73 -2.36 1.65
N VAL A 60 -8.31 -3.42 2.18
CA VAL A 60 -9.14 -3.34 3.36
C VAL A 60 -8.42 -4.07 4.49
N LEU A 61 -8.11 -3.33 5.55
CA LEU A 61 -7.49 -3.88 6.75
C LEU A 61 -8.56 -4.05 7.81
N MET A 62 -8.73 -5.27 8.29
CA MET A 62 -9.72 -5.58 9.31
C MET A 62 -9.06 -5.76 10.67
N PRO A 63 -9.76 -5.39 11.78
CA PRO A 63 -9.25 -5.67 13.11
C PRO A 63 -9.01 -7.17 13.28
N ASP A 64 -7.97 -7.51 14.02
CA ASP A 64 -7.64 -8.89 14.37
C ASP A 64 -7.37 -9.81 13.18
N SER A 65 -7.15 -9.23 11.99
CA SER A 65 -6.78 -10.03 10.83
C SER A 65 -5.28 -10.32 10.83
N ALA A 66 -4.91 -11.38 10.12
CA ALA A 66 -3.49 -11.67 9.88
C ALA A 66 -2.85 -10.53 9.07
N PRO A 67 -1.53 -10.36 9.17
CA PRO A 67 -0.85 -9.36 8.35
C PRO A 67 -1.19 -9.53 6.87
N ALA A 68 -1.50 -8.43 6.21
CA ALA A 68 -1.84 -8.42 4.80
C ALA A 68 -0.61 -8.14 3.94
N ALA A 69 -0.62 -8.64 2.71
CA ALA A 69 0.44 -8.37 1.75
C ALA A 69 -0.19 -7.93 0.44
N VAL A 70 0.35 -6.87 -0.15
CA VAL A 70 -0.15 -6.33 -1.41
C VAL A 70 1.02 -6.07 -2.33
N VAL A 71 0.92 -6.54 -3.56
CA VAL A 71 1.92 -6.27 -4.60
C VAL A 71 1.40 -5.11 -5.46
N VAL A 72 2.18 -4.04 -5.54
CA VAL A 72 1.85 -2.87 -6.34
C VAL A 72 3.04 -2.54 -7.22
N LYS A 73 2.89 -2.80 -8.51
CA LYS A 73 3.94 -2.50 -9.49
C LYS A 73 3.31 -2.16 -10.83
N CYS A 74 3.96 -1.30 -11.58
CA CYS A 74 3.52 -0.96 -12.93
C CYS A 74 4.06 -1.99 -13.90
N GLU A 75 3.17 -2.67 -14.61
CA GLU A 75 3.54 -3.72 -15.57
C GLU A 75 3.20 -3.34 -17.01
N GLU A 76 2.21 -2.45 -17.21
CA GLU A 76 1.76 -2.08 -18.53
C GLU A 76 2.42 -0.79 -18.97
N THR A 77 3.06 -0.81 -20.14
CA THR A 77 3.61 0.39 -20.76
C THR A 77 2.49 1.19 -21.43
N ILE A 78 2.70 2.49 -21.45
CA ILE A 78 1.78 3.39 -22.16
C ILE A 78 1.99 3.23 -23.68
#